data_62411c01acd2f2986409073747c629d3
#
_entry.id   62411c01acd2f2986409073747c629d3
#
_cell.length_a   1.000
_cell.length_b   1.000
_cell.length_c   1.000
_cell.angle_alpha   90.00
_cell.angle_beta   90.00
_cell.angle_gamma   90.00
#
_symmetry.space_group_name_H-M   'P 1'
#
loop_
_entity.id
_entity.type
_entity.pdbx_description
1 polymer ?
#
loop_
_entity_poly.entity_id
_entity_poly.type
_entity_poly.pdbx_seq_one_letter_code
_entity_poly.pdbx_strand_id
1 'polypeptide(L)'
;MPSFTPATPWTLVQGAIAKGYRVASGPSKDYPYGALDRQRPIFKSRGLDLSGSFNGTLNINIQLHIFKVIKPDFTFYHVEWTDLHPPEHFSFSHCKVIYKDIEYEGWVYYPHPETKLRHFQNPSLLEVIAHPIPEIKYGDEVEVLLNPEEVVVGEAS
;
A
#
# COMPACT_ATOMS: atom_id res chain seq x y z
N MET A 1 31.68 13.45 20.85
CA MET A 1 30.76 12.36 20.55
C MET A 1 29.62 12.85 19.68
N PRO A 2 29.54 12.38 18.48
CA PRO A 2 28.42 12.80 17.67
C PRO A 2 27.12 12.30 18.29
N SER A 3 26.18 13.18 18.40
CA SER A 3 24.85 12.77 18.84
C SER A 3 24.11 12.27 17.61
N PHE A 4 23.72 11.02 17.66
CA PHE A 4 22.91 10.45 16.61
C PHE A 4 21.47 10.81 16.87
N THR A 5 21.02 11.90 16.24
CA THR A 5 19.59 12.22 16.28
C THR A 5 18.90 11.21 15.40
N PRO A 6 18.02 10.38 15.93
CA PRO A 6 17.28 9.46 15.09
C PRO A 6 16.49 10.26 14.07
N ALA A 7 16.35 9.68 12.89
CA ALA A 7 15.44 10.21 11.89
C ALA A 7 14.06 10.38 12.53
N THR A 8 13.21 11.22 11.95
CA THR A 8 11.85 11.43 12.42
C THR A 8 11.19 10.09 12.74
N PRO A 9 10.67 9.91 13.97
CA PRO A 9 10.05 8.62 14.31
C PRO A 9 8.88 8.32 13.40
N TRP A 10 8.72 7.04 13.07
CA TRP A 10 7.62 6.61 12.23
C TRP A 10 6.29 6.80 12.96
N THR A 11 5.27 7.12 12.20
CA THR A 11 3.93 7.33 12.73
C THR A 11 3.26 5.98 12.93
N LEU A 12 2.77 5.74 14.14
CA LEU A 12 1.98 4.55 14.44
C LEU A 12 0.51 4.89 14.28
N VAL A 13 -0.21 4.12 13.47
CA VAL A 13 -1.65 4.27 13.32
C VAL A 13 -2.31 2.92 13.48
N GLN A 14 -3.46 2.90 14.15
CA GLN A 14 -4.24 1.68 14.33
C GLN A 14 -5.25 1.54 13.21
N GLY A 15 -5.50 0.31 12.81
CA GLY A 15 -6.48 0.04 11.77
C GLY A 15 -7.05 -1.36 11.86
N ALA A 16 -7.94 -1.65 10.96
CA ALA A 16 -8.56 -2.98 10.85
C ALA A 16 -8.53 -3.43 9.40
N ILE A 17 -8.34 -4.73 9.22
CA ILE A 17 -8.35 -5.32 7.88
C ILE A 17 -9.76 -5.22 7.30
N ALA A 18 -9.84 -4.62 6.13
CA ALA A 18 -11.11 -4.34 5.46
C ALA A 18 -11.14 -4.98 4.07
N LYS A 19 -12.32 -5.13 3.52
CA LYS A 19 -12.48 -5.49 2.11
C LYS A 19 -12.13 -4.30 1.24
N GLY A 20 -11.38 -4.55 0.19
CA GLY A 20 -11.11 -3.56 -0.82
C GLY A 20 -11.56 -4.05 -2.19
N TYR A 21 -11.16 -3.32 -3.21
CA TYR A 21 -11.39 -3.75 -4.57
C TYR A 21 -10.49 -4.94 -4.87
N ARG A 22 -11.08 -6.01 -5.39
CA ARG A 22 -10.36 -7.27 -5.62
C ARG A 22 -9.40 -7.24 -6.80
N VAL A 23 -9.41 -6.18 -7.57
CA VAL A 23 -8.58 -6.06 -8.78
C VAL A 23 -7.10 -6.21 -8.45
N ALA A 24 -6.64 -5.65 -7.34
CA ALA A 24 -5.25 -5.74 -6.95
C ALA A 24 -4.97 -6.94 -6.03
N SER A 25 -5.93 -7.32 -5.18
CA SER A 25 -5.70 -8.28 -4.10
C SER A 25 -6.27 -9.67 -4.34
N GLY A 26 -6.83 -9.95 -5.50
CA GLY A 26 -7.35 -11.27 -5.79
C GLY A 26 -7.84 -11.43 -7.21
N PRO A 27 -8.23 -12.65 -7.59
CA PRO A 27 -8.73 -12.91 -8.92
C PRO A 27 -10.02 -12.14 -9.22
N SER A 28 -10.18 -11.76 -10.45
CA SER A 28 -11.40 -11.16 -10.95
C SER A 28 -11.70 -11.72 -12.31
N LYS A 29 -12.85 -11.32 -12.87
CA LYS A 29 -13.26 -11.72 -14.21
C LYS A 29 -12.21 -11.38 -15.25
N ASP A 30 -11.62 -10.18 -15.15
CA ASP A 30 -10.65 -9.69 -16.14
C ASP A 30 -9.22 -10.09 -15.80
N TYR A 31 -8.94 -10.35 -14.53
CA TYR A 31 -7.60 -10.66 -14.04
C TYR A 31 -7.65 -11.87 -13.11
N PRO A 32 -7.70 -13.11 -13.68
CA PRO A 32 -7.90 -14.31 -12.87
C PRO A 32 -6.79 -14.57 -11.85
N TYR A 33 -5.61 -13.96 -12.04
CA TYR A 33 -4.49 -14.09 -11.10
C TYR A 33 -4.27 -12.82 -10.27
N GLY A 34 -5.20 -11.83 -10.39
CA GLY A 34 -5.07 -10.56 -9.72
C GLY A 34 -4.30 -9.53 -10.55
N ALA A 35 -4.55 -8.25 -10.29
CA ALA A 35 -3.90 -7.17 -11.02
C ALA A 35 -2.42 -7.08 -10.72
N LEU A 36 -2.01 -7.34 -9.47
CA LEU A 36 -0.60 -7.29 -9.08
C LEU A 36 0.26 -8.28 -9.83
N ASP A 37 -0.29 -9.42 -10.18
CA ASP A 37 0.45 -10.42 -10.95
C ASP A 37 0.93 -9.85 -12.28
N ARG A 38 0.16 -8.96 -12.88
CA ARG A 38 0.50 -8.31 -14.13
C ARG A 38 1.39 -7.08 -13.92
N GLN A 39 1.26 -6.41 -12.79
CA GLN A 39 1.97 -5.18 -12.50
C GLN A 39 3.39 -5.42 -11.99
N ARG A 40 3.59 -6.48 -11.20
CA ARG A 40 4.87 -6.75 -10.52
C ARG A 40 6.07 -6.82 -11.45
N PRO A 41 6.01 -7.50 -12.61
CA PRO A 41 7.15 -7.52 -13.52
C PRO A 41 7.54 -6.13 -14.02
N ILE A 42 6.55 -5.24 -14.20
CA ILE A 42 6.82 -3.88 -14.67
C ILE A 42 7.52 -3.08 -13.58
N PHE A 43 7.04 -3.19 -12.33
CA PHE A 43 7.69 -2.51 -11.21
C PHE A 43 9.12 -3.01 -11.03
N LYS A 44 9.32 -4.33 -11.15
CA LYS A 44 10.65 -4.92 -11.03
C LYS A 44 11.60 -4.38 -12.10
N SER A 45 11.13 -4.25 -13.35
CA SER A 45 11.93 -3.72 -14.43
C SER A 45 12.34 -2.26 -14.20
N ARG A 46 11.58 -1.55 -13.37
CA ARG A 46 11.84 -0.15 -13.04
C ARG A 46 12.49 0.05 -11.67
N GLY A 47 12.88 -1.03 -11.01
CA GLY A 47 13.69 -0.95 -9.80
C GLY A 47 13.05 -1.39 -8.49
N LEU A 48 11.78 -1.81 -8.49
CA LEU A 48 11.12 -2.26 -7.28
C LEU A 48 10.72 -3.73 -7.40
N ASP A 49 11.47 -4.59 -6.71
CA ASP A 49 11.20 -6.03 -6.68
C ASP A 49 10.29 -6.38 -5.51
N LEU A 50 9.09 -6.84 -5.81
CA LEU A 50 8.10 -7.22 -4.81
C LEU A 50 8.00 -8.75 -4.64
N SER A 51 9.00 -9.48 -5.13
CA SER A 51 8.93 -10.96 -5.16
C SER A 51 8.82 -11.63 -3.81
N GLY A 52 9.28 -10.98 -2.73
CA GLY A 52 9.13 -11.52 -1.37
C GLY A 52 7.80 -11.21 -0.71
N SER A 53 6.93 -10.49 -1.40
CA SER A 53 5.67 -10.04 -0.84
C SER A 53 4.51 -10.94 -1.24
N PHE A 54 3.44 -10.88 -0.45
CA PHE A 54 2.18 -11.52 -0.82
C PHE A 54 1.68 -10.94 -2.14
N ASN A 55 1.10 -11.77 -3.00
CA ASN A 55 0.62 -11.32 -4.30
C ASN A 55 -0.79 -10.75 -4.19
N GLY A 56 -0.92 -9.65 -3.50
CA GLY A 56 -2.18 -8.97 -3.26
C GLY A 56 -1.96 -7.82 -2.28
N THR A 57 -3.01 -7.06 -2.03
CA THR A 57 -2.95 -5.97 -1.06
C THR A 57 -3.76 -6.29 0.17
N LEU A 58 -3.25 -5.86 1.31
CA LEU A 58 -4.04 -5.75 2.53
C LEU A 58 -4.71 -4.40 2.50
N ASN A 59 -6.01 -4.38 2.73
CA ASN A 59 -6.77 -3.14 2.80
C ASN A 59 -6.98 -2.83 4.28
N ILE A 60 -6.42 -1.72 4.74
CA ILE A 60 -6.40 -1.37 6.15
C ILE A 60 -7.17 -0.08 6.36
N ASN A 61 -8.28 -0.17 7.08
CA ASN A 61 -9.11 0.97 7.40
C ASN A 61 -8.56 1.66 8.65
N ILE A 62 -8.15 2.90 8.51
CA ILE A 62 -7.57 3.68 9.59
C ILE A 62 -8.50 4.77 10.15
N GLN A 63 -9.81 4.64 9.89
CA GLN A 63 -10.77 5.58 10.48
C GLN A 63 -10.56 5.69 11.99
N LEU A 64 -10.61 6.85 12.58
CA LEU A 64 -11.01 8.17 12.08
C LEU A 64 -9.86 9.00 11.49
N HIS A 65 -8.83 8.35 11.04
CA HIS A 65 -7.68 9.04 10.44
C HIS A 65 -7.77 9.01 8.92
N ILE A 66 -7.08 9.94 8.30
CA ILE A 66 -6.86 9.97 6.85
C ILE A 66 -5.36 10.02 6.60
N PHE A 67 -4.94 9.59 5.43
CA PHE A 67 -3.54 9.67 5.04
C PHE A 67 -3.39 10.45 3.74
N LYS A 68 -2.19 10.99 3.55
CA LYS A 68 -1.81 11.66 2.31
C LYS A 68 -0.37 11.28 1.96
N VAL A 69 -0.17 10.79 0.75
CA VAL A 69 1.16 10.50 0.24
C VAL A 69 1.78 11.81 -0.22
N ILE A 70 2.90 12.20 0.38
CA ILE A 70 3.53 13.50 0.10
C ILE A 70 4.87 13.36 -0.63
N LYS A 71 5.66 12.35 -0.27
CA LYS A 71 6.97 12.14 -0.89
C LYS A 71 7.28 10.65 -0.93
N PRO A 72 6.62 9.90 -1.83
CA PRO A 72 6.84 8.46 -1.89
C PRO A 72 8.26 8.12 -2.28
N ASP A 73 8.72 6.95 -1.84
CA ASP A 73 10.06 6.48 -2.18
C ASP A 73 10.18 6.13 -3.66
N PHE A 74 9.13 5.56 -4.22
CA PHE A 74 9.06 5.24 -5.65
C PHE A 74 7.79 5.82 -6.25
N THR A 75 7.92 6.38 -7.45
CA THR A 75 6.79 6.74 -8.29
C THR A 75 7.06 6.27 -9.70
N PHE A 76 6.14 5.51 -10.25
CA PHE A 76 6.22 5.00 -11.61
C PHE A 76 5.10 5.62 -12.43
N TYR A 77 5.47 6.31 -13.49
CA TYR A 77 4.52 6.97 -14.38
C TYR A 77 4.22 6.11 -15.58
N HIS A 78 3.00 6.22 -16.10
CA HIS A 78 2.56 5.55 -17.34
C HIS A 78 2.85 4.05 -17.32
N VAL A 79 2.34 3.36 -16.31
CA VAL A 79 2.48 1.91 -16.23
C VAL A 79 1.38 1.28 -17.07
N GLU A 80 1.78 0.66 -18.17
CA GLU A 80 0.85 -0.02 -19.08
C GLU A 80 0.78 -1.49 -18.69
N TRP A 81 -0.04 -1.80 -17.70
CA TRP A 81 -0.15 -3.16 -17.20
C TRP A 81 -1.34 -3.95 -17.78
N THR A 82 -2.20 -3.27 -18.51
CA THR A 82 -3.37 -3.90 -19.15
C THR A 82 -3.84 -3.08 -20.35
N ASP A 83 -4.46 -3.75 -21.30
CA ASP A 83 -5.11 -3.10 -22.44
C ASP A 83 -6.51 -2.59 -22.10
N LEU A 84 -7.04 -2.96 -20.93
CA LEU A 84 -8.40 -2.61 -20.52
C LEU A 84 -8.53 -1.21 -19.94
N HIS A 85 -7.41 -0.58 -19.59
CA HIS A 85 -7.37 0.75 -19.00
C HIS A 85 -6.23 1.56 -19.61
N PRO A 86 -6.33 2.90 -19.59
CA PRO A 86 -5.16 3.73 -19.88
C PRO A 86 -4.04 3.46 -18.89
N PRO A 87 -2.79 3.83 -19.23
CA PRO A 87 -1.68 3.70 -18.29
C PRO A 87 -1.96 4.41 -16.98
N GLU A 88 -1.49 3.84 -15.87
CA GLU A 88 -1.68 4.38 -14.54
C GLU A 88 -0.36 4.78 -13.91
N HIS A 89 -0.44 5.73 -12.97
CA HIS A 89 0.70 6.10 -12.14
C HIS A 89 0.56 5.40 -10.79
N PHE A 90 1.69 4.93 -10.25
CA PHE A 90 1.72 4.24 -8.95
C PHE A 90 2.83 4.82 -8.10
N SER A 91 2.55 4.97 -6.80
CA SER A 91 3.57 5.35 -5.83
C SER A 91 3.66 4.31 -4.73
N PHE A 92 4.86 4.20 -4.16
CA PHE A 92 5.15 3.24 -3.10
C PHE A 92 5.90 3.94 -1.99
N SER A 93 5.46 3.72 -0.76
CA SER A 93 6.10 4.26 0.42
C SER A 93 6.34 3.15 1.43
N HIS A 94 7.47 3.21 2.13
CA HIS A 94 7.80 2.20 3.14
C HIS A 94 6.78 2.18 4.27
N CYS A 95 6.43 1.00 4.72
CA CYS A 95 5.63 0.83 5.91
C CYS A 95 5.97 -0.49 6.58
N LYS A 96 5.43 -0.67 7.79
CA LYS A 96 5.46 -1.95 8.49
C LYS A 96 4.07 -2.22 9.02
N VAL A 97 3.65 -3.46 8.94
CA VAL A 97 2.38 -3.90 9.54
C VAL A 97 2.73 -4.70 10.78
N ILE A 98 2.13 -4.35 11.91
CA ILE A 98 2.31 -5.06 13.18
C ILE A 98 1.04 -5.85 13.45
N TYR A 99 1.19 -7.16 13.51
CA TYR A 99 0.09 -8.08 13.77
C TYR A 99 0.53 -9.06 14.85
N LYS A 100 -0.21 -9.13 15.94
CA LYS A 100 0.14 -9.99 17.11
C LYS A 100 1.59 -9.77 17.54
N ASP A 101 1.97 -8.50 17.67
CA ASP A 101 3.29 -8.05 18.14
C ASP A 101 4.45 -8.40 17.21
N ILE A 102 4.17 -8.85 16.00
CA ILE A 102 5.20 -9.16 14.99
C ILE A 102 5.15 -8.10 13.90
N GLU A 103 6.30 -7.56 13.52
CA GLU A 103 6.43 -6.58 12.46
C GLU A 103 6.67 -7.26 11.13
N TYR A 104 5.93 -6.84 10.12
CA TYR A 104 6.06 -7.33 8.74
C TYR A 104 6.40 -6.16 7.84
N GLU A 105 7.46 -6.28 7.06
CA GLU A 105 7.84 -5.24 6.09
C GLU A 105 6.80 -5.15 4.99
N GLY A 106 6.55 -3.93 4.53
CA GLY A 106 5.59 -3.71 3.47
C GLY A 106 5.78 -2.39 2.76
N TRP A 107 4.91 -2.19 1.78
CA TRP A 107 4.85 -0.97 0.99
C TRP A 107 3.42 -0.48 0.96
N VAL A 108 3.21 0.82 1.19
CA VAL A 108 1.94 1.44 0.86
C VAL A 108 1.87 1.44 -0.67
N TYR A 109 0.83 0.83 -1.20
CA TYR A 109 0.57 0.74 -2.63
C TYR A 109 -0.46 1.80 -2.97
N TYR A 110 -0.06 2.77 -3.76
CA TYR A 110 -0.91 3.92 -4.04
C TYR A 110 -1.08 4.14 -5.54
N PRO A 111 -2.12 3.55 -6.14
CA PRO A 111 -2.50 3.90 -7.51
C PRO A 111 -3.02 5.33 -7.50
N HIS A 112 -2.48 6.18 -8.37
CA HIS A 112 -2.85 7.60 -8.37
C HIS A 112 -4.29 7.77 -8.84
N PRO A 113 -5.14 8.46 -8.06
CA PRO A 113 -6.55 8.64 -8.41
C PRO A 113 -6.77 9.32 -9.77
N GLU A 114 -5.88 10.23 -10.15
CA GLU A 114 -6.02 10.97 -11.39
C GLU A 114 -5.88 10.10 -12.64
N THR A 115 -5.27 8.91 -12.52
CA THR A 115 -5.13 7.99 -13.64
C THR A 115 -6.04 6.78 -13.53
N LYS A 116 -6.82 6.67 -12.45
CA LYS A 116 -7.75 5.55 -12.27
C LYS A 116 -9.10 5.88 -12.91
N LEU A 117 -9.61 4.94 -13.69
CA LEU A 117 -10.96 5.07 -14.23
C LEU A 117 -11.97 4.82 -13.12
N ARG A 118 -12.87 5.76 -12.90
CA ARG A 118 -14.01 5.63 -11.99
C ARG A 118 -13.65 5.39 -10.52
N HIS A 119 -12.43 5.68 -10.11
CA HIS A 119 -12.07 5.47 -8.72
C HIS A 119 -11.67 6.76 -8.04
N PHE A 120 -12.25 7.01 -6.89
CA PHE A 120 -11.65 7.95 -5.99
C PHE A 120 -10.87 7.14 -4.95
N GLN A 121 -9.86 7.74 -4.37
CA GLN A 121 -9.09 7.09 -3.33
C GLN A 121 -9.73 7.41 -1.98
N ASN A 122 -10.16 6.36 -1.26
CA ASN A 122 -10.66 6.55 0.09
C ASN A 122 -9.49 6.95 1.00
N PRO A 123 -9.50 8.16 1.57
CA PRO A 123 -8.35 8.64 2.34
C PRO A 123 -8.15 7.92 3.68
N SER A 124 -9.10 7.09 4.10
CA SER A 124 -8.98 6.28 5.30
C SER A 124 -8.66 4.81 5.01
N LEU A 125 -8.47 4.46 3.75
CA LEU A 125 -8.16 3.08 3.37
C LEU A 125 -6.76 2.98 2.78
N LEU A 126 -5.85 2.38 3.55
CA LEU A 126 -4.50 2.09 3.08
C LEU A 126 -4.50 0.74 2.36
N GLU A 127 -3.89 0.70 1.19
CA GLU A 127 -3.59 -0.57 0.52
C GLU A 127 -2.11 -0.86 0.73
N VAL A 128 -1.80 -2.03 1.27
CA VAL A 128 -0.44 -2.39 1.64
C VAL A 128 -0.05 -3.71 1.00
N ILE A 129 1.10 -3.74 0.36
CA ILE A 129 1.73 -4.97 -0.11
C ILE A 129 2.77 -5.34 0.93
N ALA A 130 2.56 -6.42 1.64
CA ALA A 130 3.43 -6.84 2.74
C ALA A 130 3.94 -8.25 2.54
N HIS A 131 4.97 -8.61 3.30
CA HIS A 131 5.36 -10.01 3.42
C HIS A 131 4.15 -10.79 3.93
N PRO A 132 4.03 -12.09 3.57
CA PRO A 132 2.86 -12.87 4.00
C PRO A 132 2.72 -12.87 5.51
N ILE A 133 1.50 -12.58 5.98
CA ILE A 133 1.18 -12.54 7.40
C ILE A 133 0.27 -13.73 7.70
N PRO A 134 0.77 -14.72 8.46
CA PRO A 134 -0.03 -15.92 8.74
C PRO A 134 -1.34 -15.59 9.46
N GLU A 135 -2.40 -16.25 9.05
CA GLU A 135 -3.71 -16.21 9.71
C GLU A 135 -4.42 -14.85 9.73
N ILE A 136 -3.85 -13.85 9.06
CA ILE A 136 -4.52 -12.54 9.00
C ILE A 136 -5.83 -12.66 8.22
N LYS A 137 -6.88 -12.03 8.73
CA LYS A 137 -8.20 -12.09 8.10
C LYS A 137 -8.96 -10.79 8.31
N TYR A 138 -10.02 -10.68 7.63
CA TYR A 138 -11.02 -9.64 7.67
C TYR A 138 -11.45 -9.33 9.07
N GLY A 139 -11.42 -8.07 9.44
CA GLY A 139 -11.82 -7.59 10.76
C GLY A 139 -10.70 -7.61 11.78
N ASP A 140 -9.56 -8.22 11.48
CA ASP A 140 -8.43 -8.24 12.41
C ASP A 140 -7.87 -6.84 12.61
N GLU A 141 -7.50 -6.55 13.86
CA GLU A 141 -6.86 -5.29 14.20
C GLU A 141 -5.36 -5.38 13.94
N VAL A 142 -4.81 -4.32 13.38
CA VAL A 142 -3.38 -4.20 13.11
C VAL A 142 -2.91 -2.80 13.47
N GLU A 143 -1.61 -2.66 13.61
CA GLU A 143 -0.98 -1.35 13.68
C GLU A 143 -0.12 -1.20 12.43
N VAL A 144 -0.01 0.04 11.93
CA VAL A 144 0.81 0.33 10.77
C VAL A 144 1.81 1.42 11.16
N LEU A 145 3.06 1.20 10.83
CA LEU A 145 4.10 2.22 10.96
C LEU A 145 4.33 2.84 9.60
N LEU A 146 4.18 4.15 9.52
CA LEU A 146 4.36 4.93 8.30
C LEU A 146 5.50 5.91 8.47
N ASN A 147 6.30 6.08 7.42
CA ASN A 147 7.35 7.08 7.42
C ASN A 147 6.72 8.46 7.19
N PRO A 148 6.76 9.37 8.19
CA PRO A 148 6.08 10.66 8.06
C PRO A 148 6.71 11.59 7.02
N GLU A 149 7.91 11.30 6.54
CA GLU A 149 8.51 12.02 5.43
C GLU A 149 7.91 11.62 4.09
N GLU A 150 7.26 10.47 4.02
CA GLU A 150 6.66 9.95 2.80
C GLU A 150 5.13 10.04 2.82
N VAL A 151 4.54 9.71 3.97
CA VAL A 151 3.09 9.66 4.15
C VAL A 151 2.72 10.34 5.45
N VAL A 152 1.81 11.29 5.40
CA VAL A 152 1.32 11.96 6.61
C VAL A 152 -0.07 11.46 6.97
N VAL A 153 -0.35 11.43 8.26
CA VAL A 153 -1.63 10.99 8.81
C VAL A 153 -2.23 12.15 9.59
N GLY A 154 -3.51 12.38 9.39
CA GLY A 154 -4.25 13.42 10.11
C GLY A 154 -5.61 12.90 10.54
N GLU A 155 -6.37 13.76 11.19
CA GLU A 155 -7.72 13.42 11.57
C GLU A 155 -8.69 13.82 10.46
N ALA A 156 -9.69 12.98 10.24
CA ALA A 156 -10.76 13.32 9.31
C ALA A 156 -11.59 14.47 9.91
N SER A 157 -11.82 15.51 9.13
CA SER A 157 -12.63 16.65 9.56
C SER A 157 -14.11 16.41 9.28
#